data_89e8df37a3266927b2a6a2ad6c16458a
#
_entry.id   89e8df37a3266927b2a6a2ad6c16458a
#
_cell.length_a   1.000
_cell.length_b   1.000
_cell.length_c   1.000
_cell.angle_alpha   90.00
_cell.angle_beta   90.00
_cell.angle_gamma   90.00
#
_symmetry.space_group_name_H-M   'P 1'
#
loop_
_entity.id
_entity.type
_entity.pdbx_description
1 polymer ?
#
loop_
_entity_poly.entity_id
_entity_poly.type
_entity_poly.pdbx_seq_one_letter_code
_entity_poly.pdbx_strand_id
1 'polypeptide(L)'
;MIMKKLFLFAVALAVSSTTLFAQEGRGFYIKPNGSYFLKVTPVEFPNVGTLQPRDYSFSINPTTGAQSLISERNITGSFGQGWRAGISGGFRFNDIVALEMGVNYFKSDENTMAKQAGFIGANQVLALEAVGQVTAIDLTPSLVFHLPTTAKFKPYVKVGAVVPVYGYLTINTAVNDKVGAIARTVNPNFVAITLTRSEEVKPTPTVGFLGGAGFNYPLGKNISFFSEIEYRNVSVNSDSKEVKSFGGVGTLANGTQVNVGLNDLPTAVREVNYTRKLTSSSNVAGQAGYNPNKASDDLKSYINIGGLGLNVGIKIGI
;
A
#
# COMPACT_ATOMS: atom_id res chain seq x y z
N MET A 1 -20.31 13.65 -14.31
CA MET A 1 -21.12 14.88 -14.12
C MET A 1 -21.81 14.94 -12.75
N ILE A 2 -22.23 13.82 -12.18
CA ILE A 2 -22.91 13.71 -10.87
C ILE A 2 -21.96 14.04 -9.70
N MET A 3 -20.71 13.57 -9.69
CA MET A 3 -19.73 13.85 -8.63
C MET A 3 -19.37 15.33 -8.47
N LYS A 4 -19.28 16.10 -9.57
CA LYS A 4 -19.04 17.57 -9.48
C LYS A 4 -20.22 18.30 -8.84
N LYS A 5 -21.44 17.85 -9.06
CA LYS A 5 -22.66 18.44 -8.45
C LYS A 5 -22.75 18.08 -6.96
N LEU A 6 -22.36 16.88 -6.55
CA LEU A 6 -22.32 16.50 -5.12
C LEU A 6 -21.25 17.29 -4.35
N PHE A 7 -20.09 17.52 -4.95
CA PHE A 7 -19.02 18.32 -4.35
C PHE A 7 -19.44 19.80 -4.17
N LEU A 8 -20.07 20.39 -5.19
CA LEU A 8 -20.62 21.76 -5.12
C LEU A 8 -21.75 21.88 -4.10
N PHE A 9 -22.60 20.85 -3.96
CA PHE A 9 -23.67 20.84 -2.96
C PHE A 9 -23.13 20.73 -1.54
N ALA A 10 -22.11 19.91 -1.31
CA ALA A 10 -21.42 19.79 -0.02
C ALA A 10 -20.70 21.10 0.38
N VAL A 11 -20.06 21.78 -0.59
CA VAL A 11 -19.41 23.09 -0.37
C VAL A 11 -20.45 24.18 -0.10
N ALA A 12 -21.58 24.20 -0.82
CA ALA A 12 -22.68 25.15 -0.61
C ALA A 12 -23.37 24.96 0.76
N LEU A 13 -23.53 23.71 1.22
CA LEU A 13 -24.06 23.41 2.56
C LEU A 13 -23.09 23.86 3.66
N ALA A 14 -21.77 23.75 3.44
CA ALA A 14 -20.75 24.20 4.39
C ALA A 14 -20.69 25.73 4.50
N VAL A 15 -20.94 26.46 3.41
CA VAL A 15 -20.90 27.94 3.39
C VAL A 15 -22.19 28.58 3.94
N SER A 16 -23.34 27.93 3.78
CA SER A 16 -24.62 28.49 4.25
C SER A 16 -24.86 28.33 5.77
N SER A 17 -24.05 27.58 6.47
CA SER A 17 -24.20 27.32 7.92
C SER A 17 -23.39 28.26 8.82
N THR A 18 -22.63 29.21 8.26
CA THR A 18 -21.67 30.03 9.03
C THR A 18 -22.33 31.18 9.86
N THR A 19 -23.63 31.38 9.84
CA THR A 19 -24.27 32.54 10.49
C THR A 19 -25.04 32.23 11.79
N LEU A 20 -25.05 31.00 12.29
CA LEU A 20 -26.00 30.62 13.36
C LEU A 20 -25.46 30.26 14.74
N PHE A 21 -24.14 30.09 14.95
CA PHE A 21 -23.70 29.58 16.25
C PHE A 21 -22.40 30.20 16.80
N ALA A 22 -22.50 31.39 17.33
CA ALA A 22 -21.50 31.98 18.24
C ALA A 22 -21.84 31.66 19.70
N GLN A 23 -21.99 30.36 20.07
CA GLN A 23 -22.03 29.95 21.47
C GLN A 23 -20.72 29.21 21.81
N GLU A 24 -20.10 29.59 22.93
CA GLU A 24 -18.91 28.93 23.46
C GLU A 24 -19.10 27.41 23.50
N GLY A 25 -18.20 26.68 22.82
CA GLY A 25 -18.17 25.21 22.82
C GLY A 25 -18.80 24.51 21.62
N ARG A 26 -19.58 25.21 20.77
CA ARG A 26 -20.20 24.65 19.56
C ARG A 26 -19.66 25.32 18.32
N GLY A 27 -19.46 24.59 17.24
CA GLY A 27 -19.03 25.20 15.98
C GLY A 27 -18.22 24.26 15.07
N PHE A 28 -17.93 24.79 13.90
CA PHE A 28 -17.06 24.14 12.93
C PHE A 28 -15.59 24.36 13.26
N TYR A 29 -14.78 23.40 12.88
CA TYR A 29 -13.33 23.51 12.94
C TYR A 29 -12.68 22.74 11.83
N ILE A 30 -11.43 23.11 11.51
CA ILE A 30 -10.56 22.37 10.61
C ILE A 30 -9.28 21.96 11.33
N LYS A 31 -8.72 20.80 10.92
CA LYS A 31 -7.53 20.20 11.52
C LYS A 31 -6.57 19.73 10.42
N PRO A 32 -5.69 20.59 9.87
CA PRO A 32 -4.55 20.12 9.13
C PRO A 32 -3.62 19.31 10.03
N ASN A 33 -3.15 18.18 9.54
CA ASN A 33 -2.38 17.24 10.34
C ASN A 33 -1.31 16.48 9.53
N GLY A 34 -0.32 15.97 10.25
CA GLY A 34 0.66 15.02 9.77
C GLY A 34 0.88 13.92 10.79
N SER A 35 1.15 12.72 10.33
CA SER A 35 1.36 11.57 11.20
C SER A 35 2.38 10.60 10.63
N TYR A 36 3.01 9.85 11.52
CA TYR A 36 3.81 8.70 11.17
C TYR A 36 3.31 7.48 11.91
N PHE A 37 3.13 6.40 11.17
CA PHE A 37 2.60 5.14 11.68
C PHE A 37 3.69 4.08 11.71
N LEU A 38 3.71 3.29 12.76
CA LEU A 38 4.49 2.08 12.91
C LEU A 38 3.66 0.88 12.47
N LYS A 39 4.33 -0.11 11.92
CA LYS A 39 3.68 -1.37 11.56
C LYS A 39 3.24 -2.12 12.82
N VAL A 40 2.01 -2.62 12.80
CA VAL A 40 1.49 -3.55 13.78
C VAL A 40 0.98 -4.79 13.05
N THR A 41 1.04 -5.95 13.70
CA THR A 41 0.55 -7.22 13.15
C THR A 41 1.21 -7.55 11.79
N PRO A 42 2.54 -7.74 11.73
CA PRO A 42 3.19 -8.18 10.51
C PRO A 42 2.66 -9.56 10.10
N VAL A 43 2.37 -9.72 8.81
CA VAL A 43 1.94 -10.96 8.20
C VAL A 43 2.87 -11.32 7.05
N GLU A 44 2.82 -12.54 6.55
CA GLU A 44 3.53 -12.92 5.34
C GLU A 44 2.98 -12.13 4.15
N PHE A 45 3.89 -11.57 3.31
CA PHE A 45 3.48 -10.85 2.12
C PHE A 45 2.88 -11.80 1.07
N PRO A 46 2.01 -11.30 0.17
CA PRO A 46 1.59 -12.08 -0.98
C PRO A 46 2.76 -12.37 -1.93
N ASN A 47 2.63 -13.42 -2.71
CA ASN A 47 3.60 -13.75 -3.75
C ASN A 47 3.73 -12.62 -4.77
N VAL A 48 4.94 -12.41 -5.25
CA VAL A 48 5.23 -11.51 -6.38
C VAL A 48 5.40 -12.37 -7.64
N GLY A 49 4.33 -12.54 -8.40
CA GLY A 49 4.28 -13.54 -9.45
C GLY A 49 4.46 -14.96 -8.89
N THR A 50 5.49 -15.66 -9.31
CA THR A 50 5.85 -16.98 -8.80
C THR A 50 6.78 -16.94 -7.58
N LEU A 51 7.26 -15.76 -7.19
CA LEU A 51 8.18 -15.60 -6.07
C LEU A 51 7.41 -15.62 -4.76
N GLN A 52 7.78 -16.54 -3.87
CA GLN A 52 7.30 -16.56 -2.50
C GLN A 52 7.93 -15.43 -1.68
N PRO A 53 7.27 -14.96 -0.59
CA PRO A 53 7.80 -13.91 0.26
C PRO A 53 8.92 -14.43 1.17
N ARG A 54 10.05 -14.74 0.56
CA ARG A 54 11.22 -15.34 1.21
C ARG A 54 12.50 -14.63 0.85
N ASP A 55 13.40 -14.56 1.82
CA ASP A 55 14.82 -14.26 1.61
C ASP A 55 15.53 -15.61 1.46
N TYR A 56 15.82 -15.96 0.21
CA TYR A 56 16.32 -17.28 -0.18
C TYR A 56 17.71 -17.15 -0.77
N SER A 57 18.68 -17.86 -0.18
CA SER A 57 20.06 -17.91 -0.65
C SER A 57 20.48 -19.35 -0.93
N PHE A 58 21.14 -19.58 -2.05
CA PHE A 58 21.56 -20.91 -2.47
C PHE A 58 22.90 -20.87 -3.20
N SER A 59 23.65 -21.98 -3.12
CA SER A 59 24.84 -22.22 -3.90
C SER A 59 24.48 -22.97 -5.19
N ILE A 60 25.23 -22.72 -6.25
CA ILE A 60 25.10 -23.37 -7.55
C ILE A 60 26.40 -24.15 -7.81
N ASN A 61 26.29 -25.43 -8.08
CA ASN A 61 27.41 -26.20 -8.56
C ASN A 61 27.72 -25.80 -10.01
N PRO A 62 28.93 -25.29 -10.31
CA PRO A 62 29.22 -24.76 -11.66
C PRO A 62 29.26 -25.85 -12.75
N THR A 63 29.47 -27.12 -12.36
CA THR A 63 29.57 -28.25 -13.31
C THR A 63 28.20 -28.86 -13.62
N THR A 64 27.35 -29.03 -12.59
CA THR A 64 26.05 -29.73 -12.72
C THR A 64 24.87 -28.78 -12.78
N GLY A 65 25.04 -27.52 -12.37
CA GLY A 65 23.94 -26.55 -12.19
C GLY A 65 23.07 -26.88 -10.95
N ALA A 66 23.38 -27.90 -10.18
CA ALA A 66 22.61 -28.28 -9.01
C ALA A 66 22.64 -27.19 -7.94
N GLN A 67 21.48 -26.90 -7.37
CA GLN A 67 21.31 -25.90 -6.32
C GLN A 67 21.30 -26.56 -4.94
N SER A 68 21.97 -25.92 -3.98
CA SER A 68 21.97 -26.34 -2.56
C SER A 68 21.62 -25.12 -1.69
N LEU A 69 20.71 -25.33 -0.76
CA LEU A 69 20.25 -24.30 0.16
C LEU A 69 21.41 -23.79 1.04
N ILE A 70 21.58 -22.48 1.13
CA ILE A 70 22.45 -21.81 2.10
C ILE A 70 21.59 -21.29 3.26
N SER A 71 20.56 -20.51 2.96
CA SER A 71 19.63 -19.98 3.96
C SER A 71 18.28 -19.67 3.35
N GLU A 72 17.24 -19.82 4.14
CA GLU A 72 15.87 -19.45 3.79
C GLU A 72 15.16 -18.91 5.03
N ARG A 73 14.48 -17.77 4.89
CA ARG A 73 13.62 -17.21 5.94
C ARG A 73 12.39 -16.56 5.32
N ASN A 74 11.27 -16.62 6.01
CA ASN A 74 10.06 -15.92 5.60
C ASN A 74 10.26 -14.42 5.74
N ILE A 75 9.75 -13.68 4.76
CA ILE A 75 9.64 -12.22 4.83
C ILE A 75 8.24 -11.87 5.28
N THR A 76 8.14 -11.24 6.45
CA THR A 76 6.90 -10.77 7.03
C THR A 76 6.93 -9.26 7.18
N GLY A 77 5.79 -8.61 7.03
CA GLY A 77 5.70 -7.18 7.18
C GLY A 77 4.27 -6.68 7.13
N SER A 78 4.13 -5.37 7.08
CA SER A 78 2.86 -4.68 6.90
C SER A 78 3.14 -3.38 6.16
N PHE A 79 2.28 -3.02 5.25
CA PHE A 79 2.34 -1.72 4.57
C PHE A 79 1.70 -0.59 5.41
N GLY A 80 1.41 -0.82 6.69
CA GLY A 80 0.86 0.19 7.58
C GLY A 80 1.87 1.22 8.09
N GLN A 81 3.18 0.89 8.05
CA GLN A 81 4.24 1.83 8.41
C GLN A 81 4.44 2.87 7.32
N GLY A 82 4.58 4.13 7.71
CA GLY A 82 4.80 5.24 6.81
C GLY A 82 4.16 6.53 7.28
N TRP A 83 4.22 7.55 6.45
CA TRP A 83 3.68 8.86 6.79
C TRP A 83 2.30 9.10 6.18
N ARG A 84 1.52 9.93 6.87
CA ARG A 84 0.23 10.44 6.42
C ARG A 84 0.21 11.95 6.57
N ALA A 85 -0.45 12.61 5.63
CA ALA A 85 -0.77 14.03 5.72
C ALA A 85 -2.23 14.22 5.32
N GLY A 86 -2.93 15.06 6.04
CA GLY A 86 -4.35 15.23 5.79
C GLY A 86 -4.94 16.49 6.37
N ILE A 87 -6.24 16.62 6.14
CA ILE A 87 -7.06 17.65 6.72
C ILE A 87 -8.38 17.03 7.17
N SER A 88 -8.84 17.39 8.37
CA SER A 88 -10.16 17.01 8.87
C SER A 88 -11.01 18.23 9.06
N GLY A 89 -12.27 18.14 8.66
CA GLY A 89 -13.32 19.08 9.04
C GLY A 89 -14.19 18.47 10.13
N GLY A 90 -14.56 19.23 11.15
CA GLY A 90 -15.39 18.72 12.21
C GLY A 90 -16.45 19.72 12.68
N PHE A 91 -17.52 19.19 13.24
CA PHE A 91 -18.56 19.96 13.90
C PHE A 91 -18.74 19.47 15.33
N ARG A 92 -18.61 20.37 16.28
CA ARG A 92 -18.82 20.11 17.68
C ARG A 92 -20.27 20.40 18.04
N PHE A 93 -21.02 19.37 18.42
CA PHE A 93 -22.45 19.48 18.78
C PHE A 93 -22.64 20.06 20.17
N ASN A 94 -21.77 19.64 21.10
CA ASN A 94 -21.79 20.05 22.51
C ASN A 94 -20.38 19.90 23.09
N ASP A 95 -20.24 20.09 24.40
CA ASP A 95 -18.94 20.01 25.09
C ASP A 95 -18.32 18.62 25.09
N ILE A 96 -19.07 17.59 24.76
CA ILE A 96 -18.65 16.20 24.81
C ILE A 96 -18.45 15.62 23.41
N VAL A 97 -19.37 15.87 22.46
CA VAL A 97 -19.45 15.14 21.19
C VAL A 97 -19.17 16.04 20.00
N ALA A 98 -18.29 15.57 19.11
CA ALA A 98 -18.07 16.13 17.79
C ALA A 98 -18.06 15.04 16.72
N LEU A 99 -18.41 15.42 15.49
CA LEU A 99 -18.25 14.61 14.28
C LEU A 99 -17.08 15.18 13.49
N GLU A 100 -16.18 14.32 13.05
CA GLU A 100 -15.07 14.68 12.15
C GLU A 100 -15.15 13.89 10.84
N MET A 101 -14.78 14.51 9.74
CA MET A 101 -14.51 13.89 8.46
C MET A 101 -13.11 14.26 8.02
N GLY A 102 -12.22 13.29 7.98
CA GLY A 102 -10.85 13.48 7.51
C GLY A 102 -10.66 13.00 6.07
N VAL A 103 -9.75 13.65 5.35
CA VAL A 103 -9.18 13.20 4.07
C VAL A 103 -7.68 13.12 4.27
N ASN A 104 -7.09 11.93 4.06
CA ASN A 104 -5.68 11.69 4.30
C ASN A 104 -5.03 11.11 3.06
N TYR A 105 -3.86 11.60 2.72
CA TYR A 105 -2.91 10.95 1.83
C TYR A 105 -1.96 10.08 2.66
N PHE A 106 -1.74 8.86 2.23
CA PHE A 106 -0.85 7.90 2.84
C PHE A 106 0.19 7.41 1.86
N LYS A 107 1.44 7.34 2.31
CA LYS A 107 2.52 6.66 1.61
C LYS A 107 3.27 5.77 2.60
N SER A 108 3.30 4.46 2.32
CA SER A 108 4.02 3.51 3.16
C SER A 108 5.53 3.64 2.97
N ASP A 109 6.29 3.16 3.95
CA ASP A 109 7.68 2.83 3.74
C ASP A 109 7.80 1.69 2.72
N GLU A 110 8.96 1.57 2.09
CA GLU A 110 9.29 0.45 1.22
C GLU A 110 9.48 -0.83 2.04
N ASN A 111 8.98 -1.95 1.53
CA ASN A 111 9.13 -3.26 2.14
C ASN A 111 9.65 -4.26 1.11
N THR A 112 10.72 -4.97 1.42
CA THR A 112 11.15 -6.13 0.63
C THR A 112 10.09 -7.21 0.74
N MET A 113 9.55 -7.67 -0.40
CA MET A 113 8.51 -8.69 -0.48
C MET A 113 9.09 -10.07 -0.84
N ALA A 114 10.12 -10.11 -1.67
CA ALA A 114 10.84 -11.33 -2.03
C ALA A 114 12.30 -10.99 -2.35
N LYS A 115 13.20 -11.90 -1.99
CA LYS A 115 14.63 -11.76 -2.27
C LYS A 115 15.25 -13.12 -2.57
N GLN A 116 16.09 -13.17 -3.60
CA GLN A 116 16.86 -14.37 -3.94
C GLN A 116 18.31 -14.02 -4.25
N ALA A 117 19.23 -14.83 -3.75
CA ALA A 117 20.66 -14.71 -4.02
C ALA A 117 21.26 -16.08 -4.35
N GLY A 118 21.89 -16.21 -5.52
CA GLY A 118 22.60 -17.41 -5.95
C GLY A 118 24.09 -17.18 -6.00
N PHE A 119 24.88 -18.18 -5.56
CA PHE A 119 26.32 -18.07 -5.44
C PHE A 119 27.04 -19.24 -6.13
N ILE A 120 28.19 -18.95 -6.77
CA ILE A 120 29.18 -19.94 -7.19
C ILE A 120 30.45 -19.67 -6.37
N GLY A 121 30.76 -20.53 -5.41
CA GLY A 121 31.77 -20.22 -4.42
C GLY A 121 31.42 -18.97 -3.63
N ALA A 122 32.32 -17.98 -3.59
CA ALA A 122 32.08 -16.69 -2.95
C ALA A 122 31.40 -15.64 -3.88
N ASN A 123 31.26 -15.93 -5.17
CA ASN A 123 30.75 -14.95 -6.13
C ASN A 123 29.22 -15.00 -6.23
N GLN A 124 28.56 -13.89 -6.03
CA GLN A 124 27.14 -13.75 -6.30
C GLN A 124 26.89 -13.68 -7.83
N VAL A 125 26.14 -14.65 -8.33
CA VAL A 125 25.83 -14.80 -9.76
C VAL A 125 24.34 -14.57 -10.06
N LEU A 126 23.49 -14.59 -9.02
CA LEU A 126 22.10 -14.22 -9.11
C LEU A 126 21.75 -13.26 -7.96
N ALA A 127 21.12 -12.16 -8.30
CA ALA A 127 20.47 -11.27 -7.37
C ALA A 127 19.08 -10.94 -7.88
N LEU A 128 18.07 -11.14 -7.06
CA LEU A 128 16.68 -10.74 -7.32
C LEU A 128 16.14 -10.09 -6.05
N GLU A 129 15.50 -8.96 -6.20
CA GLU A 129 14.77 -8.30 -5.10
C GLU A 129 13.49 -7.67 -5.64
N ALA A 130 12.39 -7.90 -4.91
CA ALA A 130 11.10 -7.29 -5.14
C ALA A 130 10.73 -6.43 -3.93
N VAL A 131 10.49 -5.13 -4.17
CA VAL A 131 10.19 -4.14 -3.14
C VAL A 131 8.82 -3.55 -3.41
N GLY A 132 7.95 -3.55 -2.39
CA GLY A 132 6.60 -3.01 -2.45
C GLY A 132 6.44 -1.70 -1.67
N GLN A 133 5.61 -0.78 -2.18
CA GLN A 133 5.22 0.46 -1.54
C GLN A 133 3.76 0.78 -1.83
N VAL A 134 2.99 1.13 -0.80
CA VAL A 134 1.58 1.52 -0.93
C VAL A 134 1.44 3.03 -0.95
N THR A 135 0.58 3.51 -1.87
CA THR A 135 0.05 4.88 -1.86
C THR A 135 -1.47 4.79 -1.76
N ALA A 136 -2.08 5.60 -0.90
CA ALA A 136 -3.54 5.61 -0.74
C ALA A 136 -4.06 6.99 -0.36
N ILE A 137 -5.34 7.23 -0.68
CA ILE A 137 -6.15 8.33 -0.15
C ILE A 137 -7.33 7.69 0.58
N ASP A 138 -7.52 8.07 1.83
CA ASP A 138 -8.61 7.56 2.65
C ASP A 138 -9.50 8.68 3.20
N LEU A 139 -10.79 8.35 3.40
CA LEU A 139 -11.75 9.12 4.15
C LEU A 139 -11.89 8.52 5.54
N THR A 140 -11.97 9.40 6.55
CA THR A 140 -12.07 8.97 7.96
C THR A 140 -13.24 9.67 8.68
N PRO A 141 -14.49 9.21 8.45
CA PRO A 141 -15.61 9.63 9.29
C PRO A 141 -15.41 9.13 10.73
N SER A 142 -15.51 10.02 11.71
CA SER A 142 -15.17 9.72 13.10
C SER A 142 -16.05 10.48 14.08
N LEU A 143 -16.38 9.85 15.20
CA LEU A 143 -16.94 10.49 16.38
C LEU A 143 -15.80 10.80 17.36
N VAL A 144 -15.81 12.00 17.90
CA VAL A 144 -14.84 12.50 18.88
C VAL A 144 -15.57 12.79 20.17
N PHE A 145 -15.10 12.22 21.27
CA PHE A 145 -15.64 12.38 22.59
C PHE A 145 -14.63 13.16 23.45
N HIS A 146 -14.95 14.41 23.76
CA HIS A 146 -14.15 15.26 24.61
C HIS A 146 -14.43 14.95 26.09
N LEU A 147 -13.36 14.77 26.86
CA LEU A 147 -13.47 14.53 28.29
C LEU A 147 -13.54 15.87 29.02
N PRO A 148 -14.52 16.07 29.93
CA PRO A 148 -14.63 17.29 30.70
C PRO A 148 -13.39 17.50 31.59
N THR A 149 -12.81 18.71 31.52
CA THR A 149 -11.64 19.07 32.30
C THR A 149 -11.52 20.57 32.44
N THR A 150 -11.01 21.05 33.55
CA THR A 150 -10.64 22.44 33.80
C THR A 150 -9.20 22.73 33.45
N ALA A 151 -8.41 21.70 33.14
CA ALA A 151 -7.01 21.84 32.75
C ALA A 151 -6.87 22.45 31.33
N LYS A 152 -5.70 23.03 31.04
CA LYS A 152 -5.36 23.53 29.70
C LYS A 152 -5.32 22.41 28.67
N PHE A 153 -4.91 21.21 29.05
CA PHE A 153 -5.02 20.02 28.20
C PHE A 153 -6.47 19.55 28.13
N LYS A 154 -7.03 19.48 26.92
CA LYS A 154 -8.39 19.04 26.66
C LYS A 154 -8.34 17.65 26.05
N PRO A 155 -8.36 16.57 26.87
CA PRO A 155 -8.27 15.21 26.35
C PRO A 155 -9.54 14.81 25.62
N TYR A 156 -9.38 13.88 24.65
CA TYR A 156 -10.47 13.28 23.91
C TYR A 156 -10.14 11.86 23.46
N VAL A 157 -11.16 11.11 23.13
CA VAL A 157 -11.06 9.84 22.41
C VAL A 157 -11.79 9.94 21.09
N LYS A 158 -11.34 9.18 20.09
CA LYS A 158 -11.89 9.16 18.73
C LYS A 158 -12.12 7.73 18.30
N VAL A 159 -13.25 7.48 17.64
CA VAL A 159 -13.55 6.21 16.98
C VAL A 159 -14.17 6.50 15.63
N GLY A 160 -13.84 5.69 14.62
CA GLY A 160 -14.34 5.94 13.28
C GLY A 160 -14.06 4.81 12.30
N ALA A 161 -14.47 5.03 11.06
CA ALA A 161 -14.16 4.17 9.93
C ALA A 161 -13.01 4.75 9.11
N VAL A 162 -12.29 3.87 8.40
CA VAL A 162 -11.31 4.22 7.38
C VAL A 162 -11.80 3.66 6.05
N VAL A 163 -12.02 4.53 5.09
CA VAL A 163 -12.52 4.18 3.76
C VAL A 163 -11.48 4.58 2.72
N PRO A 164 -10.61 3.67 2.29
CA PRO A 164 -9.71 3.93 1.17
C PRO A 164 -10.54 4.16 -0.10
N VAL A 165 -10.44 5.36 -0.67
CA VAL A 165 -11.18 5.76 -1.89
C VAL A 165 -10.32 5.72 -3.14
N TYR A 166 -9.00 5.74 -2.96
CA TYR A 166 -8.01 5.61 -4.01
C TYR A 166 -6.74 4.99 -3.43
N GLY A 167 -6.05 4.18 -4.21
CA GLY A 167 -4.77 3.65 -3.81
C GLY A 167 -4.29 2.52 -4.72
N TYR A 168 -3.02 2.18 -4.57
CA TYR A 168 -2.35 1.08 -5.26
C TYR A 168 -1.11 0.65 -4.48
N LEU A 169 -0.71 -0.60 -4.70
CA LEU A 169 0.58 -1.14 -4.31
C LEU A 169 1.47 -1.18 -5.55
N THR A 170 2.58 -0.43 -5.51
CA THR A 170 3.64 -0.55 -6.51
C THR A 170 4.63 -1.62 -6.06
N ILE A 171 5.00 -2.55 -6.95
CA ILE A 171 6.03 -3.56 -6.71
C ILE A 171 7.12 -3.37 -7.77
N ASN A 172 8.32 -3.05 -7.32
CA ASN A 172 9.50 -2.91 -8.16
C ASN A 172 10.39 -4.13 -7.98
N THR A 173 10.64 -4.86 -9.05
CA THR A 173 11.50 -6.05 -9.05
C THR A 173 12.73 -5.75 -9.89
N ALA A 174 13.92 -6.01 -9.33
CA ALA A 174 15.19 -5.95 -10.03
C ALA A 174 15.83 -7.34 -10.05
N VAL A 175 16.37 -7.72 -11.22
CA VAL A 175 17.02 -9.02 -11.43
C VAL A 175 18.37 -8.81 -12.10
N ASN A 176 19.40 -9.46 -11.57
CA ASN A 176 20.70 -9.62 -12.21
C ASN A 176 21.06 -11.11 -12.14
N ASP A 177 20.88 -11.80 -13.25
CA ASP A 177 21.12 -13.23 -13.40
C ASP A 177 22.23 -13.47 -14.43
N LYS A 178 23.35 -14.02 -13.98
CA LYS A 178 24.53 -14.32 -14.79
C LYS A 178 24.64 -15.78 -15.18
N VAL A 179 23.69 -16.63 -14.76
CA VAL A 179 23.74 -18.10 -14.91
C VAL A 179 22.51 -18.68 -15.61
N GLY A 180 21.59 -17.84 -16.02
CA GLY A 180 20.41 -18.26 -16.77
C GLY A 180 19.30 -18.88 -15.93
N ALA A 181 19.34 -18.76 -14.61
CA ALA A 181 18.34 -19.35 -13.72
C ALA A 181 16.96 -18.68 -13.91
N ILE A 182 16.93 -17.37 -14.08
CA ILE A 182 15.72 -16.58 -14.36
C ILE A 182 15.67 -16.20 -15.84
N ALA A 183 16.81 -15.92 -16.47
CA ALA A 183 16.89 -15.49 -17.86
C ALA A 183 16.14 -16.43 -18.80
N ARG A 184 16.23 -17.75 -18.59
CA ARG A 184 15.54 -18.76 -19.41
C ARG A 184 14.02 -18.77 -19.25
N THR A 185 13.50 -18.20 -18.17
CA THR A 185 12.03 -18.02 -18.01
C THR A 185 11.50 -16.87 -18.87
N VAL A 186 12.37 -15.90 -19.20
CA VAL A 186 12.05 -14.78 -20.11
C VAL A 186 12.23 -15.23 -21.56
N ASN A 187 13.37 -15.84 -21.87
CA ASN A 187 13.65 -16.46 -23.16
C ASN A 187 14.56 -17.68 -22.97
N PRO A 188 14.17 -18.89 -23.45
CA PRO A 188 14.95 -20.13 -23.27
C PRO A 188 16.40 -20.07 -23.77
N ASN A 189 16.69 -19.17 -24.71
CA ASN A 189 18.03 -18.99 -25.30
C ASN A 189 18.93 -18.02 -24.49
N PHE A 190 18.43 -17.37 -23.46
CA PHE A 190 19.23 -16.47 -22.64
C PHE A 190 20.04 -17.25 -21.60
N VAL A 191 21.33 -16.93 -21.52
CA VAL A 191 22.27 -17.45 -20.52
C VAL A 191 22.48 -16.48 -19.35
N ALA A 192 22.13 -15.23 -19.55
CA ALA A 192 22.14 -14.18 -18.52
C ALA A 192 21.06 -13.12 -18.81
N ILE A 193 20.62 -12.38 -17.80
CA ILE A 193 19.72 -11.25 -17.95
C ILE A 193 19.90 -10.24 -16.82
N THR A 194 19.83 -8.96 -17.18
CA THR A 194 19.59 -7.88 -16.22
C THR A 194 18.28 -7.23 -16.60
N LEU A 195 17.32 -7.17 -15.66
CA LEU A 195 16.01 -6.59 -15.91
C LEU A 195 15.46 -5.86 -14.71
N THR A 196 14.56 -4.92 -14.97
CA THR A 196 13.71 -4.26 -14.01
C THR A 196 12.24 -4.38 -14.43
N ARG A 197 11.36 -4.53 -13.46
CA ARG A 197 9.91 -4.63 -13.66
C ARG A 197 9.21 -3.81 -12.60
N SER A 198 8.24 -3.00 -13.01
CA SER A 198 7.34 -2.28 -12.10
C SER A 198 5.90 -2.72 -12.35
N GLU A 199 5.22 -3.10 -11.28
CA GLU A 199 3.84 -3.57 -11.29
C GLU A 199 3.00 -2.69 -10.38
N GLU A 200 1.75 -2.49 -10.77
CA GLU A 200 0.75 -1.79 -9.96
C GLU A 200 -0.40 -2.73 -9.65
N VAL A 201 -0.66 -2.95 -8.36
CA VAL A 201 -1.81 -3.73 -7.87
C VAL A 201 -2.86 -2.78 -7.36
N LYS A 202 -4.06 -2.82 -7.95
CA LYS A 202 -5.23 -2.06 -7.52
C LYS A 202 -6.03 -2.84 -6.49
N PRO A 203 -6.56 -2.16 -5.46
CA PRO A 203 -7.34 -2.82 -4.42
C PRO A 203 -8.83 -2.91 -4.79
N THR A 204 -9.51 -3.91 -4.24
CA THR A 204 -10.97 -3.89 -4.11
C THR A 204 -11.36 -2.89 -3.01
N PRO A 205 -12.45 -2.10 -3.18
CA PRO A 205 -12.97 -1.24 -2.12
C PRO A 205 -13.18 -1.99 -0.81
N THR A 206 -12.75 -1.39 0.29
CA THR A 206 -12.83 -1.97 1.64
C THR A 206 -13.14 -0.89 2.66
N VAL A 207 -13.51 -1.32 3.87
CA VAL A 207 -13.71 -0.43 5.02
C VAL A 207 -12.92 -1.00 6.19
N GLY A 208 -12.10 -0.16 6.80
CA GLY A 208 -11.42 -0.42 8.05
C GLY A 208 -12.00 0.38 9.20
N PHE A 209 -11.39 0.29 10.37
CA PHE A 209 -11.74 1.10 11.52
C PHE A 209 -10.52 1.81 12.09
N LEU A 210 -10.77 2.89 12.82
CA LEU A 210 -9.78 3.62 13.60
C LEU A 210 -10.28 3.86 15.02
N GLY A 211 -9.34 3.91 15.95
CA GLY A 211 -9.55 4.36 17.32
C GLY A 211 -8.34 5.14 17.78
N GLY A 212 -8.54 6.18 18.57
CA GLY A 212 -7.44 7.00 19.05
C GLY A 212 -7.77 7.74 20.32
N ALA A 213 -6.74 8.24 20.96
CA ALA A 213 -6.82 9.11 22.12
C ALA A 213 -5.82 10.25 21.95
N GLY A 214 -6.21 11.45 22.34
CA GLY A 214 -5.38 12.61 22.16
C GLY A 214 -5.78 13.76 23.08
N PHE A 215 -5.15 14.88 22.86
CA PHE A 215 -5.48 16.13 23.56
C PHE A 215 -5.38 17.33 22.63
N ASN A 216 -6.13 18.36 22.94
CA ASN A 216 -5.98 19.70 22.38
C ASN A 216 -5.35 20.61 23.44
N TYR A 217 -4.38 21.43 23.05
CA TYR A 217 -3.76 22.45 23.87
C TYR A 217 -4.02 23.81 23.23
N PRO A 218 -4.81 24.71 23.88
CA PRO A 218 -5.11 26.02 23.34
C PRO A 218 -3.85 26.88 23.19
N LEU A 219 -3.62 27.42 22.00
CA LEU A 219 -2.57 28.38 21.68
C LEU A 219 -3.11 29.81 21.62
N GLY A 220 -4.41 29.95 21.39
CA GLY A 220 -5.10 31.22 21.29
C GLY A 220 -6.61 31.03 21.31
N LYS A 221 -7.37 32.07 21.01
CA LYS A 221 -8.83 32.05 21.11
C LYS A 221 -9.48 30.98 20.23
N ASN A 222 -9.01 30.82 18.99
CA ASN A 222 -9.59 29.88 18.00
C ASN A 222 -8.57 28.85 17.52
N ILE A 223 -7.36 28.81 18.07
CA ILE A 223 -6.26 27.96 17.59
C ILE A 223 -5.80 27.07 18.73
N SER A 224 -5.67 25.76 18.47
CA SER A 224 -5.13 24.78 19.40
C SER A 224 -4.12 23.88 18.69
N PHE A 225 -3.06 23.53 19.37
CA PHE A 225 -2.23 22.38 18.98
C PHE A 225 -2.97 21.10 19.41
N PHE A 226 -2.85 20.04 18.62
CA PHE A 226 -3.31 18.72 19.05
C PHE A 226 -2.23 17.65 18.81
N SER A 227 -2.28 16.62 19.65
CA SER A 227 -1.54 15.39 19.46
C SER A 227 -2.43 14.21 19.80
N GLU A 228 -2.31 13.13 19.04
CA GLU A 228 -3.21 11.98 19.07
C GLU A 228 -2.42 10.71 18.78
N ILE A 229 -2.54 9.69 19.61
CA ILE A 229 -2.15 8.32 19.28
C ILE A 229 -3.35 7.68 18.61
N GLU A 230 -3.15 7.15 17.40
CA GLU A 230 -4.20 6.58 16.57
C GLU A 230 -3.83 5.16 16.14
N TYR A 231 -4.71 4.23 16.34
CA TYR A 231 -4.64 2.87 15.80
C TYR A 231 -5.61 2.73 14.64
N ARG A 232 -5.13 2.18 13.53
CA ARG A 232 -5.95 1.82 12.36
C ARG A 232 -5.82 0.34 12.06
N ASN A 233 -6.94 -0.28 11.69
CA ASN A 233 -6.96 -1.63 11.15
C ASN A 233 -7.67 -1.60 9.79
N VAL A 234 -6.90 -1.79 8.73
CA VAL A 234 -7.39 -1.73 7.35
C VAL A 234 -6.78 -2.89 6.57
N SER A 235 -7.57 -3.91 6.32
CA SER A 235 -7.20 -5.03 5.46
C SER A 235 -7.72 -4.77 4.05
N VAL A 236 -6.83 -4.82 3.06
CA VAL A 236 -7.12 -4.52 1.66
C VAL A 236 -6.80 -5.76 0.84
N ASN A 237 -7.69 -6.13 -0.08
CA ASN A 237 -7.47 -7.22 -1.01
C ASN A 237 -7.24 -6.74 -2.45
N SER A 238 -6.50 -7.54 -3.23
CA SER A 238 -6.20 -7.28 -4.62
C SER A 238 -7.46 -7.40 -5.50
N ASP A 239 -7.54 -6.54 -6.52
CA ASP A 239 -8.57 -6.57 -7.56
C ASP A 239 -7.97 -6.86 -8.93
N SER A 240 -6.97 -6.10 -9.32
CA SER A 240 -6.25 -6.28 -10.56
C SER A 240 -4.77 -5.90 -10.41
N LYS A 241 -3.94 -6.42 -11.29
CA LYS A 241 -2.52 -6.09 -11.40
C LYS A 241 -2.17 -5.78 -12.84
N GLU A 242 -1.33 -4.79 -13.03
CA GLU A 242 -0.80 -4.39 -14.35
C GLU A 242 0.70 -4.12 -14.26
N VAL A 243 1.46 -4.67 -15.20
CA VAL A 243 2.87 -4.33 -15.39
C VAL A 243 2.96 -2.97 -16.08
N LYS A 244 3.49 -1.98 -15.38
CA LYS A 244 3.63 -0.60 -15.88
C LYS A 244 4.89 -0.39 -16.67
N SER A 245 5.98 -1.06 -16.27
CA SER A 245 7.24 -1.06 -17.00
C SER A 245 7.92 -2.41 -16.87
N PHE A 246 8.58 -2.80 -17.94
CA PHE A 246 9.45 -3.97 -18.03
C PHE A 246 10.54 -3.65 -19.03
N GLY A 247 11.79 -3.86 -18.64
CA GLY A 247 12.91 -3.63 -19.54
C GLY A 247 14.20 -4.22 -19.01
N GLY A 248 15.06 -4.61 -19.95
CA GLY A 248 16.33 -5.19 -19.61
C GLY A 248 17.12 -5.66 -20.81
N VAL A 249 18.23 -6.34 -20.53
CA VAL A 249 19.14 -6.88 -21.54
C VAL A 249 19.39 -8.36 -21.24
N GLY A 250 18.95 -9.23 -22.15
CA GLY A 250 19.28 -10.66 -22.16
C GLY A 250 20.56 -10.91 -22.97
N THR A 251 21.35 -11.89 -22.55
CA THR A 251 22.58 -12.31 -23.25
C THR A 251 22.40 -13.74 -23.78
N LEU A 252 22.63 -13.94 -25.07
CA LEU A 252 22.63 -15.25 -25.70
C LEU A 252 23.96 -15.97 -25.48
N ALA A 253 24.00 -17.29 -25.70
CA ALA A 253 25.21 -18.13 -25.51
C ALA A 253 26.41 -17.68 -26.37
N ASN A 254 26.18 -17.02 -27.50
CA ASN A 254 27.23 -16.43 -28.36
C ASN A 254 27.70 -15.04 -27.91
N GLY A 255 27.20 -14.54 -26.76
CA GLY A 255 27.52 -13.21 -26.23
C GLY A 255 26.71 -12.07 -26.81
N THR A 256 25.80 -12.31 -27.76
CA THR A 256 24.91 -11.27 -28.30
C THR A 256 23.94 -10.79 -27.27
N GLN A 257 23.83 -9.49 -27.15
CA GLN A 257 22.86 -8.83 -26.25
C GLN A 257 21.57 -8.52 -26.98
N VAL A 258 20.44 -8.81 -26.34
CA VAL A 258 19.08 -8.57 -26.86
C VAL A 258 18.32 -7.76 -25.84
N ASN A 259 17.79 -6.60 -26.25
CA ASN A 259 16.91 -5.82 -25.41
C ASN A 259 15.56 -6.52 -25.29
N VAL A 260 15.01 -6.53 -24.07
CA VAL A 260 13.65 -6.97 -23.78
C VAL A 260 12.84 -5.81 -23.23
N GLY A 261 11.57 -5.74 -23.60
CA GLY A 261 10.68 -4.65 -23.23
C GLY A 261 9.26 -5.11 -22.92
N LEU A 262 8.42 -4.18 -22.51
CA LEU A 262 7.05 -4.46 -22.10
C LEU A 262 6.23 -5.18 -23.20
N ASN A 263 6.47 -4.84 -24.47
CA ASN A 263 5.75 -5.41 -25.60
C ASN A 263 6.12 -6.87 -25.89
N ASP A 264 7.24 -7.35 -25.35
CA ASP A 264 7.66 -8.75 -25.49
C ASP A 264 6.93 -9.68 -24.52
N LEU A 265 6.23 -9.10 -23.53
CA LEU A 265 5.44 -9.86 -22.58
C LEU A 265 4.03 -10.10 -23.10
N PRO A 266 3.51 -11.35 -23.04
CA PRO A 266 2.12 -11.63 -23.36
C PRO A 266 1.17 -10.94 -22.38
N THR A 267 -0.07 -10.67 -22.82
CA THR A 267 -1.10 -10.00 -21.98
C THR A 267 -1.32 -10.71 -20.65
N ALA A 268 -1.32 -12.04 -20.64
CA ALA A 268 -1.49 -12.84 -19.43
C ALA A 268 -0.38 -12.62 -18.38
N VAL A 269 0.81 -12.15 -18.79
CA VAL A 269 1.91 -11.80 -17.87
C VAL A 269 1.82 -10.34 -17.42
N ARG A 270 1.31 -9.47 -18.31
CA ARG A 270 1.19 -8.03 -18.05
C ARG A 270 -0.01 -7.69 -17.18
N GLU A 271 -1.09 -8.45 -17.30
CA GLU A 271 -2.38 -8.14 -16.67
C GLU A 271 -2.89 -9.37 -15.92
N VAL A 272 -3.31 -9.16 -14.66
CA VAL A 272 -3.89 -10.19 -13.80
C VAL A 272 -5.19 -9.69 -13.20
N ASN A 273 -6.24 -10.49 -13.28
CA ASN A 273 -7.50 -10.28 -12.57
C ASN A 273 -7.52 -11.15 -11.32
N TYR A 274 -7.81 -10.55 -10.17
CA TYR A 274 -7.88 -11.30 -8.92
C TYR A 274 -9.31 -11.70 -8.59
N THR A 275 -9.53 -12.99 -8.38
CA THR A 275 -10.84 -13.57 -8.08
C THR A 275 -10.82 -14.32 -6.74
N ARG A 276 -11.99 -14.48 -6.12
CA ARG A 276 -12.13 -15.28 -4.89
C ARG A 276 -12.04 -16.78 -5.14
N LYS A 277 -12.31 -17.21 -6.38
CA LYS A 277 -12.33 -18.63 -6.74
C LYS A 277 -11.87 -18.80 -8.19
N LEU A 278 -10.90 -19.68 -8.38
CA LEU A 278 -10.52 -20.16 -9.70
C LEU A 278 -11.39 -21.36 -10.09
N THR A 279 -11.71 -21.46 -11.38
CA THR A 279 -12.53 -22.54 -11.97
C THR A 279 -11.84 -23.06 -13.23
N SER A 280 -12.39 -24.09 -13.85
CA SER A 280 -11.89 -24.61 -15.14
C SER A 280 -11.98 -23.62 -16.30
N SER A 281 -12.76 -22.53 -16.14
CA SER A 281 -12.85 -21.44 -17.12
C SER A 281 -11.90 -20.27 -16.83
N SER A 282 -11.17 -20.30 -15.72
CA SER A 282 -10.20 -19.27 -15.36
C SER A 282 -8.95 -19.36 -16.24
N ASN A 283 -8.43 -18.20 -16.65
CA ASN A 283 -7.23 -18.10 -17.49
C ASN A 283 -5.94 -18.28 -16.66
N VAL A 284 -5.63 -19.51 -16.30
CA VAL A 284 -4.49 -19.87 -15.46
C VAL A 284 -3.44 -20.62 -16.28
N ALA A 285 -2.18 -20.21 -16.18
CA ALA A 285 -1.08 -20.85 -16.90
C ALA A 285 -0.99 -22.35 -16.53
N GLY A 286 -0.77 -23.18 -17.54
CA GLY A 286 -0.69 -24.64 -17.39
C GLY A 286 -2.04 -25.36 -17.36
N GLN A 287 -3.17 -24.66 -17.41
CA GLN A 287 -4.50 -25.27 -17.53
C GLN A 287 -4.98 -25.35 -18.98
N ALA A 288 -5.86 -26.30 -19.25
CA ALA A 288 -6.53 -26.41 -20.54
C ALA A 288 -7.34 -25.13 -20.81
N GLY A 289 -7.19 -24.54 -22.01
CA GLY A 289 -7.86 -23.29 -22.36
C GLY A 289 -7.12 -22.01 -21.98
N TYR A 290 -5.90 -22.11 -21.42
CA TYR A 290 -5.06 -20.94 -21.20
C TYR A 290 -4.82 -20.13 -22.48
N ASN A 291 -5.06 -18.82 -22.39
CA ASN A 291 -4.88 -17.89 -23.49
C ASN A 291 -3.87 -16.79 -23.10
N PRO A 292 -2.67 -16.78 -23.68
CA PRO A 292 -1.63 -15.78 -23.38
C PRO A 292 -2.01 -14.35 -23.79
N ASN A 293 -2.99 -14.19 -24.69
CA ASN A 293 -3.44 -12.88 -25.19
C ASN A 293 -4.59 -12.27 -24.36
N LYS A 294 -4.95 -12.89 -23.24
CA LYS A 294 -5.93 -12.37 -22.27
C LYS A 294 -5.27 -12.23 -20.91
N ALA A 295 -5.78 -11.31 -20.09
CA ALA A 295 -5.35 -11.21 -18.70
C ALA A 295 -5.45 -12.58 -17.99
N SER A 296 -4.45 -12.92 -17.18
CA SER A 296 -4.51 -14.13 -16.36
C SER A 296 -5.41 -13.91 -15.14
N ASP A 297 -5.92 -15.02 -14.60
CA ASP A 297 -6.69 -15.02 -13.36
C ASP A 297 -5.85 -15.59 -12.21
N ASP A 298 -5.94 -14.98 -11.03
CA ASP A 298 -5.29 -15.43 -9.81
C ASP A 298 -6.20 -15.23 -8.58
N LEU A 299 -5.85 -15.86 -7.48
CA LEU A 299 -6.59 -15.72 -6.23
C LEU A 299 -6.28 -14.36 -5.57
N LYS A 300 -7.32 -13.76 -4.96
CA LYS A 300 -7.15 -12.54 -4.18
C LYS A 300 -6.16 -12.74 -3.04
N SER A 301 -5.24 -11.80 -2.92
CA SER A 301 -4.32 -11.68 -1.80
C SER A 301 -4.71 -10.50 -0.90
N TYR A 302 -4.26 -10.52 0.34
CA TYR A 302 -4.57 -9.52 1.35
C TYR A 302 -3.31 -8.86 1.87
N ILE A 303 -3.38 -7.55 2.06
CA ILE A 303 -2.33 -6.77 2.74
C ILE A 303 -2.96 -5.92 3.83
N ASN A 304 -2.21 -5.65 4.89
CA ASN A 304 -2.61 -4.73 5.94
C ASN A 304 -1.92 -3.39 5.74
N ILE A 305 -2.71 -2.31 5.67
CA ILE A 305 -2.25 -0.92 5.60
C ILE A 305 -2.57 -0.12 6.87
N GLY A 306 -3.00 -0.81 7.92
CA GLY A 306 -3.22 -0.27 9.26
C GLY A 306 -1.93 -0.18 10.07
N GLY A 307 -1.99 0.48 11.21
CA GLY A 307 -0.83 0.70 12.08
C GLY A 307 -1.17 1.44 13.34
N LEU A 308 -0.18 1.64 14.19
CA LEU A 308 -0.25 2.54 15.36
C LEU A 308 0.60 3.76 15.07
N GLY A 309 0.02 4.96 15.16
CA GLY A 309 0.70 6.19 14.77
C GLY A 309 0.54 7.32 15.77
N LEU A 310 1.47 8.26 15.67
CA LEU A 310 1.37 9.57 16.30
C LEU A 310 0.94 10.59 15.26
N ASN A 311 -0.19 11.24 15.52
CA ASN A 311 -0.76 12.28 14.68
C ASN A 311 -0.66 13.63 15.40
N VAL A 312 -0.17 14.65 14.72
CA VAL A 312 0.00 16.00 15.27
C VAL A 312 -0.50 17.03 14.28
N GLY A 313 -0.94 18.17 14.79
CA GLY A 313 -1.40 19.26 13.93
C GLY A 313 -1.98 20.42 14.69
N ILE A 314 -2.68 21.27 13.93
CA ILE A 314 -3.35 22.46 14.44
C ILE A 314 -4.85 22.33 14.23
N LYS A 315 -5.62 22.65 15.26
CA LYS A 315 -7.06 22.78 15.19
C LYS A 315 -7.43 24.26 15.16
N ILE A 316 -8.21 24.66 14.17
CA ILE A 316 -8.65 26.05 13.95
C ILE A 316 -10.18 26.06 14.03
N GLY A 317 -10.75 26.75 15.03
CA GLY A 317 -12.17 27.00 15.16
C GLY A 317 -12.63 28.10 14.19
N ILE A 318 -13.81 27.87 13.61
CA ILE A 318 -14.44 28.78 12.65
C ILE A 318 -15.71 29.39 13.27
#